data_30a86d016f991a996fdba22eafcfd994
#
_entry.id   30a86d016f991a996fdba22eafcfd994
#
_cell.length_a   1.000
_cell.length_b   1.000
_cell.length_c   1.000
_cell.angle_alpha   90.00
_cell.angle_beta   90.00
_cell.angle_gamma   90.00
#
_symmetry.space_group_name_H-M   'P 1'
#
loop_
_entity.id
_entity.type
_entity.pdbx_description
1 polymer ?
#
loop_
_entity_poly.entity_id
_entity_poly.type
_entity_poly.pdbx_seq_one_letter_code
_entity_poly.pdbx_strand_id
1 'polypeptide(L)'
;MKNIKAPLPALQSSRLLDQLRERIRYLHYSIRTEEAYVHWVRAFVRFHELKRHPSEMGAPEVEAFLSWLANERRVAVATHKQALSAIVFLYEKVLGLDLPWLGEIGRPKSRVRLPEVLTHHEVARLLMLIDAGHRVLAQLLYGTGLRIMEGLRLRVKDLDFERRALVVREGKGAKDRVVMLPASLVPALREQLAQARLLWADDRTHGHAGVFMPDALDRKYPRAAASWTWFWVFPQAEVSVDPRTGLMRRHHAHEQAFQRAFKRAVQRAGIERPATPHTLRHSFATHLLQAGYDIRTVQELLGHSDVSTTMIYTHVLKLGGGAVRSPLDALNAAAATPTA
;
A
#
# COMPACT_ATOMS: atom_id res chain seq x y z
N MET A 1 18.08 7.41 27.57
CA MET A 1 17.02 8.40 27.92
C MET A 1 15.72 7.96 27.30
N LYS A 2 14.72 7.59 28.11
CA LYS A 2 13.36 7.28 27.60
C LYS A 2 12.77 8.58 27.05
N ASN A 3 12.46 8.61 25.74
CA ASN A 3 11.70 9.70 25.13
C ASN A 3 10.36 9.79 25.86
N ILE A 4 10.19 10.78 26.73
CA ILE A 4 8.91 11.12 27.33
C ILE A 4 8.07 11.67 26.19
N LYS A 5 7.21 10.83 25.61
CA LYS A 5 6.22 11.29 24.62
C LYS A 5 5.31 12.28 25.30
N ALA A 6 5.16 13.47 24.72
CA ALA A 6 4.21 14.47 25.22
C ALA A 6 2.82 13.83 25.39
N PRO A 7 2.08 14.19 26.45
CA PRO A 7 0.74 13.63 26.67
C PRO A 7 -0.17 13.96 25.49
N LEU A 8 -0.99 13.00 25.10
CA LEU A 8 -1.99 13.20 24.05
C LEU A 8 -3.05 14.19 24.56
N PRO A 9 -3.59 15.07 23.68
CA PRO A 9 -4.64 16.02 24.10
C PRO A 9 -5.87 15.28 24.60
N ALA A 10 -6.62 15.95 25.48
CA ALA A 10 -7.90 15.43 26.00
C ALA A 10 -8.89 15.22 24.84
N LEU A 11 -9.67 14.14 24.93
CA LEU A 11 -10.73 13.83 23.99
C LEU A 11 -11.96 14.70 24.30
N GLN A 12 -12.60 15.23 23.26
CA GLN A 12 -13.79 16.07 23.40
C GLN A 12 -15.09 15.28 23.25
N SER A 13 -15.04 14.18 22.48
CA SER A 13 -16.21 13.33 22.24
C SER A 13 -16.59 12.53 23.50
N SER A 14 -17.89 12.38 23.74
CA SER A 14 -18.40 11.58 24.89
C SER A 14 -18.58 10.10 24.56
N ARG A 15 -18.83 9.75 23.27
CA ARG A 15 -19.07 8.37 22.85
C ARG A 15 -17.77 7.67 22.48
N LEU A 16 -17.59 6.44 22.93
CA LEU A 16 -16.38 5.65 22.74
C LEU A 16 -15.90 5.59 21.27
N LEU A 17 -16.80 5.30 20.32
CA LEU A 17 -16.41 5.20 18.91
C LEU A 17 -16.05 6.56 18.29
N ASP A 18 -16.61 7.64 18.81
CA ASP A 18 -16.27 8.99 18.36
C ASP A 18 -14.93 9.43 18.96
N GLN A 19 -14.65 9.08 20.22
CA GLN A 19 -13.34 9.22 20.86
C GLN A 19 -12.25 8.47 20.06
N LEU A 20 -12.58 7.24 19.64
CA LEU A 20 -11.67 6.44 18.80
C LEU A 20 -11.37 7.14 17.48
N ARG A 21 -12.40 7.64 16.78
CA ARG A 21 -12.23 8.39 15.52
C ARG A 21 -11.43 9.67 15.71
N GLU A 22 -11.74 10.43 16.74
CA GLU A 22 -11.03 11.66 17.11
C GLU A 22 -9.54 11.39 17.31
N ARG A 23 -9.18 10.35 18.07
CA ARG A 23 -7.80 9.98 18.33
C ARG A 23 -7.07 9.49 17.08
N ILE A 24 -7.72 8.68 16.23
CA ILE A 24 -7.18 8.19 14.96
C ILE A 24 -6.88 9.35 14.03
N ARG A 25 -7.79 10.34 13.94
CA ARG A 25 -7.64 11.54 13.11
C ARG A 25 -6.56 12.47 13.64
N TYR A 26 -6.48 12.67 14.96
CA TYR A 26 -5.41 13.43 15.60
C TYR A 26 -4.02 12.83 15.30
N LEU A 27 -3.91 11.52 15.24
CA LEU A 27 -2.67 10.82 14.92
C LEU A 27 -2.43 10.66 13.40
N HIS A 28 -3.22 11.33 12.56
CA HIS A 28 -3.13 11.32 11.09
C HIS A 28 -3.19 9.93 10.44
N TYR A 29 -3.93 9.00 11.06
CA TYR A 29 -4.13 7.69 10.46
C TYR A 29 -5.10 7.75 9.26
N SER A 30 -4.95 6.78 8.37
CA SER A 30 -5.78 6.70 7.17
C SER A 30 -7.25 6.40 7.52
N ILE A 31 -8.17 6.81 6.63
CA ILE A 31 -9.60 6.48 6.76
C ILE A 31 -9.83 4.96 6.82
N ARG A 32 -9.05 4.16 6.10
CA ARG A 32 -9.11 2.69 6.16
C ARG A 32 -8.72 2.14 7.52
N THR A 33 -7.73 2.77 8.17
CA THR A 33 -7.36 2.40 9.54
C THR A 33 -8.48 2.76 10.50
N GLU A 34 -9.12 3.93 10.32
CA GLU A 34 -10.27 4.35 11.11
C GLU A 34 -11.42 3.35 10.98
N GLU A 35 -11.80 2.99 9.76
CA GLU A 35 -12.87 2.01 9.49
C GLU A 35 -12.57 0.64 10.10
N ALA A 36 -11.34 0.15 9.91
CA ALA A 36 -10.92 -1.14 10.45
C ALA A 36 -10.91 -1.15 11.99
N TYR A 37 -10.39 -0.10 12.61
CA TYR A 37 -10.34 -0.03 14.06
C TYR A 37 -11.73 0.15 14.68
N VAL A 38 -12.58 0.97 14.09
CA VAL A 38 -13.99 1.10 14.49
C VAL A 38 -14.73 -0.23 14.35
N HIS A 39 -14.48 -0.98 13.26
CA HIS A 39 -15.05 -2.32 13.07
C HIS A 39 -14.66 -3.27 14.20
N TRP A 40 -13.36 -3.38 14.51
CA TRP A 40 -12.86 -4.31 15.51
C TRP A 40 -13.26 -3.91 16.94
N VAL A 41 -13.21 -2.63 17.28
CA VAL A 41 -13.68 -2.16 18.59
C VAL A 41 -15.19 -2.42 18.76
N ARG A 42 -15.98 -2.16 17.71
CA ARG A 42 -17.41 -2.49 17.74
C ARG A 42 -17.66 -4.00 17.89
N ALA A 43 -16.87 -4.83 17.19
CA ALA A 43 -16.96 -6.29 17.29
C ALA A 43 -16.60 -6.77 18.71
N PHE A 44 -15.57 -6.20 19.32
CA PHE A 44 -15.16 -6.50 20.69
C PHE A 44 -16.27 -6.17 21.72
N VAL A 45 -16.83 -4.95 21.65
CA VAL A 45 -17.90 -4.53 22.56
C VAL A 45 -19.16 -5.38 22.37
N ARG A 46 -19.50 -5.77 21.12
CA ARG A 46 -20.64 -6.66 20.83
C ARG A 46 -20.42 -8.08 21.33
N PHE A 47 -19.20 -8.60 21.26
CA PHE A 47 -18.87 -9.93 21.77
C PHE A 47 -19.14 -10.03 23.26
N HIS A 48 -18.94 -8.95 24.00
CA HIS A 48 -19.28 -8.84 25.43
C HIS A 48 -20.71 -8.30 25.68
N GLU A 49 -21.64 -8.52 24.74
CA GLU A 49 -23.07 -8.26 24.83
C GLU A 49 -23.45 -6.80 25.12
N LEU A 50 -22.55 -5.84 24.89
CA LEU A 50 -22.75 -4.41 25.16
C LEU A 50 -23.01 -4.07 26.66
N LYS A 51 -22.81 -5.01 27.58
CA LYS A 51 -23.15 -4.86 29.01
C LYS A 51 -22.10 -4.08 29.79
N ARG A 52 -20.85 -4.04 29.32
CA ARG A 52 -19.72 -3.43 30.03
C ARG A 52 -18.99 -2.45 29.15
N HIS A 53 -18.55 -1.36 29.73
CA HIS A 53 -17.66 -0.44 29.01
C HIS A 53 -16.26 -1.02 28.94
N PRO A 54 -15.49 -0.84 27.81
CA PRO A 54 -14.13 -1.36 27.70
C PRO A 54 -13.15 -0.94 28.80
N SER A 55 -13.38 0.20 29.46
CA SER A 55 -12.58 0.59 30.62
C SER A 55 -12.72 -0.35 31.83
N GLU A 56 -13.79 -1.14 31.88
CA GLU A 56 -14.08 -2.13 32.92
C GLU A 56 -13.67 -3.55 32.52
N MET A 57 -13.09 -3.70 31.32
CA MET A 57 -12.63 -4.96 30.77
C MET A 57 -11.10 -4.99 30.76
N GLY A 58 -10.52 -6.16 30.97
CA GLY A 58 -9.07 -6.34 31.04
C GLY A 58 -8.55 -7.47 30.15
N ALA A 59 -7.45 -8.08 30.60
CA ALA A 59 -6.81 -9.20 29.89
C ALA A 59 -7.78 -10.36 29.58
N PRO A 60 -8.59 -10.85 30.54
CA PRO A 60 -9.46 -12.00 30.30
C PRO A 60 -10.45 -11.75 29.15
N GLU A 61 -11.04 -10.55 29.09
CA GLU A 61 -12.02 -10.22 28.08
C GLU A 61 -11.36 -10.09 26.68
N VAL A 62 -10.17 -9.50 26.62
CA VAL A 62 -9.42 -9.39 25.36
C VAL A 62 -8.97 -10.76 24.87
N GLU A 63 -8.47 -11.63 25.76
CA GLU A 63 -8.10 -13.01 25.42
C GLU A 63 -9.30 -13.83 24.96
N ALA A 64 -10.43 -13.73 25.62
CA ALA A 64 -11.65 -14.44 25.23
C ALA A 64 -12.10 -14.02 23.82
N PHE A 65 -12.09 -12.72 23.51
CA PHE A 65 -12.43 -12.23 22.16
C PHE A 65 -11.44 -12.71 21.11
N LEU A 66 -10.13 -12.62 21.36
CA LEU A 66 -9.10 -13.05 20.42
C LEU A 66 -9.13 -14.56 20.20
N SER A 67 -9.36 -15.34 21.27
CA SER A 67 -9.54 -16.79 21.20
C SER A 67 -10.78 -17.18 20.40
N TRP A 68 -11.89 -16.47 20.58
CA TRP A 68 -13.09 -16.66 19.77
C TRP A 68 -12.83 -16.36 18.29
N LEU A 69 -12.11 -15.28 17.97
CA LEU A 69 -11.73 -14.98 16.58
C LEU A 69 -10.88 -16.09 15.96
N ALA A 70 -9.95 -16.67 16.74
CA ALA A 70 -9.05 -17.71 16.26
C ALA A 70 -9.77 -19.08 16.11
N ASN A 71 -10.49 -19.50 17.11
CA ASN A 71 -11.00 -20.87 17.24
C ASN A 71 -12.37 -21.04 16.57
N GLU A 72 -13.31 -20.09 16.82
CA GLU A 72 -14.68 -20.18 16.31
C GLU A 72 -14.84 -19.49 14.96
N ARG A 73 -14.33 -18.27 14.83
CA ARG A 73 -14.39 -17.52 13.56
C ARG A 73 -13.29 -17.95 12.58
N ARG A 74 -12.28 -18.68 13.02
CA ARG A 74 -11.14 -19.19 12.22
C ARG A 74 -10.54 -18.13 11.30
N VAL A 75 -10.39 -16.89 11.82
CA VAL A 75 -9.86 -15.79 11.02
C VAL A 75 -8.37 -15.99 10.69
N ALA A 76 -7.93 -15.44 9.56
CA ALA A 76 -6.51 -15.48 9.20
C ALA A 76 -5.64 -14.75 10.24
N VAL A 77 -4.39 -15.18 10.40
CA VAL A 77 -3.42 -14.59 11.34
C VAL A 77 -3.28 -13.08 11.16
N ALA A 78 -3.31 -12.58 9.91
CA ALA A 78 -3.26 -11.14 9.62
C ALA A 78 -4.49 -10.40 10.17
N THR A 79 -5.68 -10.99 10.05
CA THR A 79 -6.94 -10.47 10.55
C THR A 79 -6.93 -10.42 12.08
N HIS A 80 -6.46 -11.50 12.72
CA HIS A 80 -6.29 -11.56 14.17
C HIS A 80 -5.34 -10.46 14.68
N LYS A 81 -4.18 -10.26 14.02
CA LYS A 81 -3.24 -9.19 14.35
C LYS A 81 -3.86 -7.80 14.19
N GLN A 82 -4.70 -7.60 13.18
CA GLN A 82 -5.40 -6.33 12.96
C GLN A 82 -6.40 -6.05 14.10
N ALA A 83 -7.17 -7.07 14.52
CA ALA A 83 -8.08 -6.96 15.66
C ALA A 83 -7.31 -6.59 16.94
N LEU A 84 -6.22 -7.32 17.24
CA LEU A 84 -5.37 -7.02 18.40
C LEU A 84 -4.83 -5.58 18.34
N SER A 85 -4.33 -5.13 17.18
CA SER A 85 -3.84 -3.75 17.04
C SER A 85 -4.90 -2.70 17.31
N ALA A 86 -6.15 -2.95 16.89
CA ALA A 86 -7.27 -2.05 17.16
C ALA A 86 -7.62 -1.99 18.66
N ILE A 87 -7.60 -3.14 19.35
CA ILE A 87 -7.86 -3.22 20.80
C ILE A 87 -6.74 -2.52 21.58
N VAL A 88 -5.48 -2.81 21.24
CA VAL A 88 -4.33 -2.12 21.86
C VAL A 88 -4.41 -0.61 21.68
N PHE A 89 -4.75 -0.15 20.47
CA PHE A 89 -4.94 1.27 20.21
C PHE A 89 -6.06 1.87 21.08
N LEU A 90 -7.19 1.15 21.24
CA LEU A 90 -8.29 1.59 22.11
C LEU A 90 -7.81 1.80 23.54
N TYR A 91 -7.17 0.79 24.12
CA TYR A 91 -6.74 0.87 25.52
C TYR A 91 -5.65 1.93 25.73
N GLU A 92 -4.55 1.88 24.95
CA GLU A 92 -3.42 2.78 25.14
C GLU A 92 -3.69 4.24 24.73
N LYS A 93 -4.39 4.46 23.61
CA LYS A 93 -4.49 5.79 22.99
C LYS A 93 -5.80 6.50 23.27
N VAL A 94 -6.87 5.76 23.54
CA VAL A 94 -8.20 6.33 23.79
C VAL A 94 -8.52 6.32 25.28
N LEU A 95 -8.37 5.16 25.95
CA LEU A 95 -8.68 5.00 27.35
C LEU A 95 -7.51 5.38 28.27
N GLY A 96 -6.28 5.49 27.75
CA GLY A 96 -5.10 5.84 28.55
C GLY A 96 -4.70 4.77 29.56
N LEU A 97 -5.09 3.51 29.33
CA LEU A 97 -4.81 2.38 30.20
C LEU A 97 -3.57 1.63 29.71
N ASP A 98 -2.65 1.35 30.63
CA ASP A 98 -1.52 0.49 30.37
C ASP A 98 -1.95 -0.97 30.27
N LEU A 99 -1.28 -1.72 29.41
CA LEU A 99 -1.57 -3.13 29.15
C LEU A 99 -0.38 -4.02 29.54
N PRO A 100 -0.03 -4.15 30.84
CA PRO A 100 1.15 -4.91 31.26
C PRO A 100 1.07 -6.39 30.84
N TRP A 101 -0.13 -6.92 30.71
CA TRP A 101 -0.43 -8.29 30.29
C TRP A 101 -0.33 -8.51 28.75
N LEU A 102 -0.11 -7.47 27.97
CA LEU A 102 -0.07 -7.57 26.50
C LEU A 102 1.05 -8.51 26.00
N GLY A 103 2.13 -8.64 26.78
CA GLY A 103 3.22 -9.56 26.50
C GLY A 103 2.85 -11.03 26.64
N GLU A 104 1.84 -11.34 27.45
CA GLU A 104 1.37 -12.70 27.77
C GLU A 104 0.35 -13.21 26.73
N ILE A 105 -0.29 -12.29 25.98
CA ILE A 105 -1.23 -12.70 24.93
C ILE A 105 -0.48 -13.42 23.81
N GLY A 106 -0.87 -14.66 23.57
CA GLY A 106 -0.35 -15.48 22.49
C GLY A 106 -0.50 -14.84 21.12
N ARG A 107 0.61 -14.45 20.50
CA ARG A 107 0.62 -13.90 19.15
C ARG A 107 0.79 -15.02 18.13
N PRO A 108 -0.20 -15.28 17.26
CA PRO A 108 -0.07 -16.31 16.25
C PRO A 108 1.17 -16.06 15.38
N LYS A 109 2.02 -17.08 15.23
CA LYS A 109 3.19 -17.00 14.36
C LYS A 109 2.73 -16.92 12.90
N SER A 110 3.13 -15.89 12.20
CA SER A 110 2.90 -15.77 10.76
C SER A 110 3.89 -16.65 10.02
N ARG A 111 3.42 -17.58 9.20
CA ARG A 111 4.30 -18.27 8.26
C ARG A 111 4.74 -17.27 7.19
N VAL A 112 6.04 -17.13 6.99
CA VAL A 112 6.59 -16.37 5.88
C VAL A 112 6.28 -17.15 4.60
N ARG A 113 5.45 -16.60 3.73
CA ARG A 113 5.21 -17.14 2.40
C ARG A 113 6.15 -16.43 1.43
N LEU A 114 6.81 -17.20 0.59
CA LEU A 114 7.57 -16.61 -0.51
C LEU A 114 6.60 -15.87 -1.45
N PRO A 115 6.96 -14.66 -1.89
CA PRO A 115 6.12 -13.91 -2.81
C PRO A 115 6.04 -14.59 -4.17
N GLU A 116 4.85 -14.59 -4.76
CA GLU A 116 4.66 -15.02 -6.14
C GLU A 116 5.34 -14.02 -7.09
N VAL A 117 6.10 -14.55 -8.04
CA VAL A 117 6.80 -13.79 -9.06
C VAL A 117 6.39 -14.31 -10.43
N LEU A 118 5.91 -13.43 -11.30
CA LEU A 118 5.60 -13.75 -12.69
C LEU A 118 6.87 -13.72 -13.53
N THR A 119 6.97 -14.59 -14.52
CA THR A 119 8.02 -14.53 -15.53
C THR A 119 7.84 -13.30 -16.41
N HIS A 120 8.89 -12.88 -17.14
CA HIS A 120 8.79 -11.78 -18.11
C HIS A 120 7.68 -12.02 -19.15
N HIS A 121 7.55 -13.25 -19.62
CA HIS A 121 6.51 -13.64 -20.57
C HIS A 121 5.09 -13.55 -20.00
N GLU A 122 4.89 -14.01 -18.76
CA GLU A 122 3.60 -13.89 -18.06
C GLU A 122 3.23 -12.42 -17.83
N VAL A 123 4.19 -11.58 -17.42
CA VAL A 123 3.96 -10.14 -17.26
C VAL A 123 3.58 -9.50 -18.60
N ALA A 124 4.33 -9.76 -19.66
CA ALA A 124 4.04 -9.22 -20.99
C ALA A 124 2.61 -9.60 -21.45
N ARG A 125 2.24 -10.87 -21.32
CA ARG A 125 0.92 -11.39 -21.69
C ARG A 125 -0.20 -10.75 -20.85
N LEU A 126 0.01 -10.61 -19.53
CA LEU A 126 -0.92 -9.94 -18.64
C LEU A 126 -1.13 -8.47 -19.03
N LEU A 127 -0.04 -7.73 -19.28
CA LEU A 127 -0.10 -6.32 -19.67
C LEU A 127 -0.79 -6.10 -21.03
N MET A 128 -0.69 -7.06 -21.94
CA MET A 128 -1.44 -7.04 -23.21
C MET A 128 -2.93 -7.28 -23.02
N LEU A 129 -3.29 -8.17 -22.11
CA LEU A 129 -4.68 -8.63 -21.89
C LEU A 129 -5.47 -7.81 -20.88
N ILE A 130 -4.82 -6.93 -20.12
CA ILE A 130 -5.54 -6.04 -19.22
C ILE A 130 -6.33 -4.98 -19.99
N ASP A 131 -7.51 -4.65 -19.49
CA ASP A 131 -8.40 -3.67 -20.11
C ASP A 131 -7.67 -2.33 -20.38
N ALA A 132 -7.92 -1.69 -21.52
CA ALA A 132 -7.19 -0.51 -22.00
C ALA A 132 -7.12 0.62 -20.95
N GLY A 133 -8.25 0.92 -20.28
CA GLY A 133 -8.32 1.95 -19.23
C GLY A 133 -7.45 1.69 -17.99
N HIS A 134 -6.92 0.47 -17.85
CA HIS A 134 -6.07 0.10 -16.71
C HIS A 134 -4.64 -0.25 -17.12
N ARG A 135 -4.36 -0.31 -18.43
CA ARG A 135 -3.07 -0.78 -18.97
C ARG A 135 -1.91 0.11 -18.59
N VAL A 136 -2.06 1.42 -18.72
CA VAL A 136 -1.02 2.39 -18.38
C VAL A 136 -0.64 2.31 -16.90
N LEU A 137 -1.64 2.17 -16.02
CA LEU A 137 -1.38 1.98 -14.58
C LEU A 137 -0.66 0.64 -14.32
N ALA A 138 -1.07 -0.47 -14.95
CA ALA A 138 -0.41 -1.76 -14.78
C ALA A 138 1.05 -1.74 -15.25
N GLN A 139 1.31 -1.12 -16.41
CA GLN A 139 2.66 -0.93 -16.94
C GLN A 139 3.50 -0.05 -16.00
N LEU A 140 2.91 1.01 -15.45
CA LEU A 140 3.59 1.88 -14.49
C LEU A 140 3.96 1.11 -13.22
N LEU A 141 3.03 0.34 -12.65
CA LEU A 141 3.27 -0.45 -11.44
C LEU A 141 4.40 -1.47 -11.63
N TYR A 142 4.43 -2.15 -12.79
CA TYR A 142 5.51 -3.08 -13.11
C TYR A 142 6.83 -2.34 -13.43
N GLY A 143 6.79 -1.28 -14.24
CA GLY A 143 8.01 -0.60 -14.70
C GLY A 143 8.71 0.23 -13.62
N THR A 144 8.05 0.52 -12.49
CA THR A 144 8.58 1.36 -11.41
C THR A 144 8.55 0.71 -10.03
N GLY A 145 7.92 -0.45 -9.90
CA GLY A 145 7.74 -1.13 -8.64
C GLY A 145 6.84 -0.41 -7.63
N LEU A 146 6.00 0.53 -8.06
CA LEU A 146 5.07 1.25 -7.20
C LEU A 146 4.04 0.31 -6.54
N ARG A 147 3.60 0.67 -5.32
CA ARG A 147 2.38 0.11 -4.73
C ARG A 147 1.17 0.66 -5.48
N ILE A 148 0.09 -0.13 -5.55
CA ILE A 148 -1.13 0.29 -6.25
C ILE A 148 -1.61 1.67 -5.82
N MET A 149 -1.66 1.95 -4.51
CA MET A 149 -2.10 3.24 -4.00
C MET A 149 -1.10 4.38 -4.26
N GLU A 150 0.20 4.08 -4.36
CA GLU A 150 1.19 5.06 -4.78
C GLU A 150 0.95 5.46 -6.24
N GLY A 151 0.71 4.48 -7.14
CA GLY A 151 0.37 4.75 -8.54
C GLY A 151 -0.95 5.51 -8.71
N LEU A 152 -2.01 5.09 -8.03
CA LEU A 152 -3.32 5.74 -8.11
C LEU A 152 -3.31 7.18 -7.58
N ARG A 153 -2.48 7.48 -6.57
CA ARG A 153 -2.38 8.80 -5.95
C ARG A 153 -1.38 9.75 -6.63
N LEU A 154 -0.75 9.33 -7.72
CA LEU A 154 0.13 10.21 -8.48
C LEU A 154 -0.63 11.45 -8.97
N ARG A 155 0.03 12.59 -8.83
CA ARG A 155 -0.44 13.87 -9.32
C ARG A 155 0.39 14.30 -10.54
N VAL A 156 -0.18 15.17 -11.35
CA VAL A 156 0.50 15.67 -12.56
C VAL A 156 1.90 16.20 -12.24
N LYS A 157 2.05 16.95 -11.15
CA LYS A 157 3.32 17.52 -10.70
C LYS A 157 4.37 16.49 -10.27
N ASP A 158 3.97 15.24 -10.07
CA ASP A 158 4.88 14.18 -9.62
C ASP A 158 5.60 13.49 -10.79
N LEU A 159 5.23 13.84 -12.04
CA LEU A 159 5.84 13.33 -13.26
C LEU A 159 6.83 14.34 -13.86
N ASP A 160 8.08 13.95 -13.99
CA ASP A 160 9.13 14.70 -14.69
C ASP A 160 9.53 13.92 -15.97
N PHE A 161 8.98 14.34 -17.10
CA PHE A 161 9.23 13.69 -18.39
C PHE A 161 10.63 14.01 -18.95
N GLU A 162 11.19 15.17 -18.60
CA GLU A 162 12.51 15.59 -19.07
C GLU A 162 13.60 14.76 -18.38
N ARG A 163 13.51 14.63 -17.06
CA ARG A 163 14.45 13.81 -16.27
C ARG A 163 14.10 12.34 -16.26
N ARG A 164 12.98 11.95 -16.86
CA ARG A 164 12.44 10.58 -16.82
C ARG A 164 12.36 10.04 -15.39
N ALA A 165 11.76 10.83 -14.54
CA ALA A 165 11.62 10.53 -13.12
C ALA A 165 10.17 10.76 -12.66
N LEU A 166 9.79 10.10 -11.59
CA LEU A 166 8.57 10.40 -10.86
C LEU A 166 8.84 10.43 -9.36
N VAL A 167 8.13 11.32 -8.68
CA VAL A 167 8.22 11.49 -7.22
C VAL A 167 7.08 10.74 -6.58
N VAL A 168 7.41 9.74 -5.77
CA VAL A 168 6.45 9.01 -4.94
C VAL A 168 6.38 9.69 -3.59
N ARG A 169 5.23 10.30 -3.30
CA ARG A 169 5.03 11.02 -2.05
C ARG A 169 4.38 10.13 -1.00
N GLU A 170 4.70 10.40 0.27
CA GLU A 170 4.09 9.73 1.42
C GLU A 170 4.15 8.20 1.33
N GLY A 171 5.26 7.66 0.87
CA GLY A 171 5.53 6.23 0.91
C GLY A 171 5.38 5.67 2.33
N LYS A 172 5.51 4.37 2.51
CA LYS A 172 5.47 3.73 3.84
C LYS A 172 6.48 4.42 4.78
N GLY A 173 5.98 5.07 5.84
CA GLY A 173 6.79 5.84 6.80
C GLY A 173 6.96 7.32 6.42
N ALA A 174 6.07 7.89 5.59
CA ALA A 174 6.05 9.31 5.19
C ALA A 174 7.36 9.80 4.54
N LYS A 175 8.07 8.91 3.83
CA LYS A 175 9.29 9.28 3.09
C LYS A 175 9.00 9.36 1.60
N ASP A 176 9.33 10.51 1.01
CA ASP A 176 9.31 10.68 -0.44
C ASP A 176 10.51 9.94 -1.05
N ARG A 177 10.32 9.42 -2.28
CA ARG A 177 11.39 8.85 -3.08
C ARG A 177 11.21 9.18 -4.55
N VAL A 178 12.32 9.21 -5.26
CA VAL A 178 12.33 9.37 -6.71
C VAL A 178 12.58 8.00 -7.34
N VAL A 179 11.77 7.65 -8.34
CA VAL A 179 11.96 6.42 -9.13
C VAL A 179 12.03 6.77 -10.61
N MET A 180 12.70 5.93 -11.40
CA MET A 180 12.80 6.11 -12.83
C MET A 180 11.44 5.97 -13.51
N LEU A 181 11.19 6.77 -14.54
CA LEU A 181 10.06 6.65 -15.44
C LEU A 181 10.54 5.93 -16.71
N PRO A 182 10.03 4.72 -17.04
CA PRO A 182 10.42 4.01 -18.25
C PRO A 182 10.14 4.85 -19.52
N ALA A 183 11.14 4.99 -20.38
CA ALA A 183 11.03 5.79 -21.61
C ALA A 183 9.88 5.31 -22.52
N SER A 184 9.70 3.99 -22.60
CA SER A 184 8.62 3.36 -23.38
C SER A 184 7.21 3.71 -22.88
N LEU A 185 7.06 4.15 -21.62
CA LEU A 185 5.77 4.51 -21.05
C LEU A 185 5.40 5.99 -21.26
N VAL A 186 6.37 6.84 -21.63
CA VAL A 186 6.17 8.28 -21.78
C VAL A 186 5.03 8.63 -22.75
N PRO A 187 4.92 8.05 -23.97
CA PRO A 187 3.82 8.35 -24.87
C PRO A 187 2.45 8.04 -24.27
N ALA A 188 2.28 6.84 -23.72
CA ALA A 188 1.02 6.40 -23.11
C ALA A 188 0.63 7.24 -21.87
N LEU A 189 1.61 7.69 -21.08
CA LEU A 189 1.35 8.59 -19.95
C LEU A 189 0.96 9.99 -20.41
N ARG A 190 1.52 10.51 -21.48
CA ARG A 190 1.09 11.80 -22.05
C ARG A 190 -0.34 11.72 -22.56
N GLU A 191 -0.72 10.64 -23.19
CA GLU A 191 -2.11 10.39 -23.60
C GLU A 191 -3.04 10.28 -22.40
N GLN A 192 -2.64 9.54 -21.36
CA GLN A 192 -3.37 9.47 -20.09
C GLN A 192 -3.56 10.86 -19.46
N LEU A 193 -2.54 11.72 -19.48
CA LEU A 193 -2.65 13.08 -19.00
C LEU A 193 -3.57 13.94 -19.87
N ALA A 194 -3.61 13.75 -21.19
CA ALA A 194 -4.56 14.44 -22.07
C ALA A 194 -6.00 14.08 -21.69
N GLN A 195 -6.30 12.81 -21.46
CA GLN A 195 -7.61 12.35 -20.97
C GLN A 195 -7.96 12.97 -19.60
N ALA A 196 -7.00 12.91 -18.66
CA ALA A 196 -7.19 13.52 -17.33
C ALA A 196 -7.42 15.04 -17.42
N ARG A 197 -6.80 15.73 -18.41
CA ARG A 197 -6.97 17.16 -18.63
C ARG A 197 -8.39 17.53 -19.04
N LEU A 198 -9.05 16.71 -19.83
CA LEU A 198 -10.45 16.90 -20.21
C LEU A 198 -11.36 16.83 -18.97
N LEU A 199 -11.18 15.83 -18.11
CA LEU A 199 -11.93 15.72 -16.85
C LEU A 199 -11.66 16.89 -15.90
N TRP A 200 -10.41 17.35 -15.82
CA TRP A 200 -10.07 18.52 -15.03
C TRP A 200 -10.75 19.80 -15.54
N ALA A 201 -10.78 20.01 -16.86
CA ALA A 201 -11.42 21.16 -17.46
C ALA A 201 -12.94 21.13 -17.23
N ASP A 202 -13.56 19.96 -17.40
CA ASP A 202 -14.97 19.74 -17.11
C ASP A 202 -15.33 20.05 -15.64
N ASP A 203 -14.53 19.57 -14.69
CA ASP A 203 -14.70 19.89 -13.26
C ASP A 203 -14.61 21.39 -12.97
N ARG A 204 -13.77 22.14 -13.71
CA ARG A 204 -13.65 23.61 -13.56
C ARG A 204 -14.87 24.32 -14.12
N THR A 205 -15.41 23.84 -15.23
CA THR A 205 -16.61 24.39 -15.86
C THR A 205 -17.85 24.21 -14.97
N HIS A 206 -17.98 23.07 -14.31
CA HIS A 206 -19.08 22.77 -13.40
C HIS A 206 -18.89 23.31 -11.97
N GLY A 207 -17.80 24.00 -11.69
CA GLY A 207 -17.54 24.57 -10.36
C GLY A 207 -17.31 23.55 -9.25
N HIS A 208 -16.97 22.30 -9.59
CA HIS A 208 -16.69 21.30 -8.59
C HIS A 208 -15.51 21.72 -7.70
N ALA A 209 -15.51 21.31 -6.43
CA ALA A 209 -14.39 21.52 -5.54
C ALA A 209 -13.11 20.87 -6.13
N GLY A 210 -11.96 21.49 -5.90
CA GLY A 210 -10.68 20.93 -6.30
C GLY A 210 -10.41 19.57 -5.64
N VAL A 211 -9.34 18.91 -6.05
CA VAL A 211 -8.93 17.62 -5.48
C VAL A 211 -8.63 17.74 -3.98
N PHE A 212 -8.77 16.62 -3.25
CA PHE A 212 -8.35 16.57 -1.85
C PHE A 212 -6.87 16.96 -1.72
N MET A 213 -6.58 17.87 -0.79
CA MET A 213 -5.22 18.27 -0.44
C MET A 213 -4.82 17.66 0.90
N PRO A 214 -3.55 17.21 1.05
CA PRO A 214 -3.11 16.66 2.33
C PRO A 214 -2.99 17.75 3.40
N ASP A 215 -3.46 17.42 4.61
CA ASP A 215 -3.31 18.19 5.84
C ASP A 215 -3.61 19.69 5.74
N ALA A 216 -2.67 20.53 6.19
CA ALA A 216 -2.81 21.99 6.21
C ALA A 216 -2.57 22.67 4.84
N LEU A 217 -2.21 21.91 3.79
CA LEU A 217 -1.90 22.49 2.48
C LEU A 217 -3.13 23.16 1.83
N ASP A 218 -4.33 22.67 2.11
CA ASP A 218 -5.57 23.26 1.62
C ASP A 218 -5.74 24.71 2.13
N ARG A 219 -5.40 24.96 3.40
CA ARG A 219 -5.41 26.30 4.00
C ARG A 219 -4.25 27.16 3.53
N LYS A 220 -3.05 26.56 3.40
CA LYS A 220 -1.84 27.30 2.98
C LYS A 220 -1.89 27.71 1.51
N TYR A 221 -2.48 26.89 0.65
CA TYR A 221 -2.57 27.09 -0.79
C TYR A 221 -4.01 26.87 -1.31
N PRO A 222 -4.96 27.76 -1.02
CA PRO A 222 -6.39 27.56 -1.30
C PRO A 222 -6.72 27.29 -2.78
N ARG A 223 -5.91 27.85 -3.71
CA ARG A 223 -6.10 27.66 -5.16
C ARG A 223 -5.42 26.39 -5.71
N ALA A 224 -4.55 25.77 -4.93
CA ALA A 224 -3.79 24.61 -5.41
C ALA A 224 -4.68 23.40 -5.68
N ALA A 225 -5.70 23.17 -4.87
CA ALA A 225 -6.66 22.09 -5.05
C ALA A 225 -7.34 22.08 -6.43
N ALA A 226 -7.57 23.27 -6.98
CA ALA A 226 -8.20 23.46 -8.30
C ALA A 226 -7.19 23.49 -9.46
N SER A 227 -5.87 23.53 -9.18
CA SER A 227 -4.85 23.63 -10.21
C SER A 227 -4.61 22.29 -10.91
N TRP A 228 -4.23 22.36 -12.19
CA TRP A 228 -3.87 21.18 -12.98
C TRP A 228 -2.72 20.39 -12.37
N THR A 229 -1.71 21.04 -11.85
CA THR A 229 -0.52 20.41 -11.29
C THR A 229 -0.83 19.49 -10.10
N TRP A 230 -1.89 19.77 -9.37
CA TRP A 230 -2.35 18.94 -8.25
C TRP A 230 -3.38 17.87 -8.65
N PHE A 231 -3.87 17.91 -9.90
CA PHE A 231 -4.84 16.93 -10.36
C PHE A 231 -4.25 15.52 -10.43
N TRP A 232 -5.13 14.52 -10.47
CA TRP A 232 -4.74 13.11 -10.51
C TRP A 232 -4.26 12.68 -11.90
N VAL A 233 -3.22 11.86 -11.98
CA VAL A 233 -2.82 11.18 -13.23
C VAL A 233 -3.88 10.16 -13.64
N PHE A 234 -4.45 9.46 -12.66
CA PHE A 234 -5.51 8.47 -12.83
C PHE A 234 -6.78 8.91 -12.08
N PRO A 235 -7.53 9.88 -12.61
CA PRO A 235 -8.76 10.34 -11.98
C PRO A 235 -9.87 9.29 -12.08
N GLN A 236 -10.81 9.30 -11.14
CA GLN A 236 -12.07 8.59 -11.24
C GLN A 236 -12.94 9.23 -12.34
N ALA A 237 -13.76 8.41 -13.04
CA ALA A 237 -14.63 8.91 -14.10
C ALA A 237 -15.69 9.89 -13.58
N GLU A 238 -16.22 9.65 -12.39
CA GLU A 238 -17.27 10.43 -11.77
C GLU A 238 -16.77 11.19 -10.54
N VAL A 239 -17.39 12.33 -10.23
CA VAL A 239 -17.20 13.02 -8.96
C VAL A 239 -17.95 12.30 -7.85
N SER A 240 -17.49 12.45 -6.61
CA SER A 240 -18.13 11.84 -5.45
C SER A 240 -18.01 12.73 -4.22
N VAL A 241 -18.85 12.49 -3.23
CA VAL A 241 -18.80 13.20 -1.96
C VAL A 241 -17.58 12.76 -1.17
N ASP A 242 -16.73 13.72 -0.80
CA ASP A 242 -15.61 13.48 0.10
C ASP A 242 -16.14 13.13 1.51
N PRO A 243 -15.83 11.96 2.07
CA PRO A 243 -16.42 11.49 3.33
C PRO A 243 -16.00 12.31 4.56
N ARG A 244 -14.93 13.10 4.44
CA ARG A 244 -14.44 13.96 5.55
C ARG A 244 -14.97 15.37 5.51
N THR A 245 -15.14 15.92 4.31
CA THR A 245 -15.52 17.34 4.10
C THR A 245 -16.94 17.53 3.61
N GLY A 246 -17.58 16.48 3.10
CA GLY A 246 -18.91 16.56 2.47
C GLY A 246 -18.93 17.24 1.10
N LEU A 247 -17.79 17.70 0.59
CA LEU A 247 -17.70 18.39 -0.69
C LEU A 247 -17.70 17.42 -1.87
N MET A 248 -18.36 17.81 -2.98
CA MET A 248 -18.26 17.09 -4.25
C MET A 248 -16.90 17.33 -4.89
N ARG A 249 -16.14 16.25 -5.10
CA ARG A 249 -14.77 16.29 -5.67
C ARG A 249 -14.54 15.13 -6.62
N ARG A 250 -13.58 15.28 -7.51
CA ARG A 250 -13.01 14.15 -8.23
C ARG A 250 -11.85 13.54 -7.43
N HIS A 251 -11.98 12.27 -7.12
CA HIS A 251 -10.92 11.48 -6.52
C HIS A 251 -10.06 10.76 -7.57
N HIS A 252 -8.99 10.14 -7.13
CA HIS A 252 -8.25 9.17 -7.96
C HIS A 252 -9.11 7.92 -8.21
N ALA A 253 -8.79 7.17 -9.26
CA ALA A 253 -9.47 5.94 -9.60
C ALA A 253 -9.49 4.96 -8.42
N HIS A 254 -10.57 4.18 -8.31
CA HIS A 254 -10.79 3.29 -7.18
C HIS A 254 -9.95 2.01 -7.32
N GLU A 255 -9.22 1.67 -6.27
CA GLU A 255 -8.33 0.50 -6.22
C GLU A 255 -9.05 -0.81 -6.59
N GLN A 256 -10.29 -1.02 -6.12
CA GLN A 256 -11.04 -2.23 -6.41
C GLN A 256 -11.38 -2.40 -7.89
N ALA A 257 -11.57 -1.29 -8.64
CA ALA A 257 -11.79 -1.36 -10.07
C ALA A 257 -10.56 -1.94 -10.79
N PHE A 258 -9.38 -1.43 -10.44
CA PHE A 258 -8.12 -1.96 -10.95
C PHE A 258 -7.89 -3.42 -10.53
N GLN A 259 -8.13 -3.77 -9.27
CA GLN A 259 -7.97 -5.13 -8.78
C GLN A 259 -8.86 -6.13 -9.53
N ARG A 260 -10.13 -5.75 -9.83
CA ARG A 260 -11.04 -6.58 -10.64
C ARG A 260 -10.54 -6.74 -12.08
N ALA A 261 -10.10 -5.65 -12.71
CA ALA A 261 -9.54 -5.69 -14.07
C ALA A 261 -8.26 -6.55 -14.12
N PHE A 262 -7.40 -6.41 -13.14
CA PHE A 262 -6.18 -7.20 -13.01
C PHE A 262 -6.48 -8.70 -12.86
N LYS A 263 -7.44 -9.07 -11.99
CA LYS A 263 -7.87 -10.45 -11.81
C LYS A 263 -8.39 -11.08 -13.11
N ARG A 264 -9.20 -10.33 -13.87
CA ARG A 264 -9.66 -10.80 -15.21
C ARG A 264 -8.50 -11.00 -16.17
N ALA A 265 -7.52 -10.07 -16.17
CA ALA A 265 -6.34 -10.18 -17.02
C ALA A 265 -5.48 -11.40 -16.67
N VAL A 266 -5.29 -11.71 -15.38
CA VAL A 266 -4.60 -12.91 -14.89
C VAL A 266 -5.28 -14.18 -15.43
N GLN A 267 -6.61 -14.24 -15.35
CA GLN A 267 -7.39 -15.38 -15.86
C GLN A 267 -7.26 -15.52 -17.38
N ARG A 268 -7.43 -14.42 -18.15
CA ARG A 268 -7.25 -14.43 -19.62
C ARG A 268 -5.84 -14.82 -20.03
N ALA A 269 -4.84 -14.43 -19.22
CA ALA A 269 -3.45 -14.78 -19.46
C ALA A 269 -3.12 -16.25 -19.14
N GLY A 270 -4.06 -17.05 -18.64
CA GLY A 270 -3.81 -18.44 -18.26
C GLY A 270 -2.77 -18.57 -17.15
N ILE A 271 -2.72 -17.62 -16.23
CA ILE A 271 -1.81 -17.65 -15.08
C ILE A 271 -2.56 -18.35 -13.95
N GLU A 272 -2.14 -19.58 -13.62
CA GLU A 272 -2.81 -20.45 -12.64
C GLU A 272 -2.44 -20.07 -11.20
N ARG A 273 -1.23 -19.52 -10.99
CA ARG A 273 -0.78 -19.11 -9.66
C ARG A 273 -1.52 -17.86 -9.18
N PRO A 274 -1.72 -17.69 -7.86
CA PRO A 274 -2.38 -16.52 -7.32
C PRO A 274 -1.55 -15.26 -7.59
N ALA A 275 -2.05 -14.37 -8.44
CA ALA A 275 -1.42 -13.11 -8.76
C ALA A 275 -2.34 -11.93 -8.40
N THR A 276 -1.75 -10.91 -7.80
CA THR A 276 -2.40 -9.67 -7.39
C THR A 276 -1.62 -8.48 -7.96
N PRO A 277 -2.14 -7.25 -7.94
CA PRO A 277 -1.36 -6.09 -8.35
C PRO A 277 0.00 -5.97 -7.63
N HIS A 278 0.09 -6.46 -6.40
CA HIS A 278 1.36 -6.47 -5.66
C HIS A 278 2.38 -7.45 -6.26
N THR A 279 1.92 -8.48 -6.96
CA THR A 279 2.78 -9.41 -7.69
C THR A 279 3.59 -8.73 -8.79
N LEU A 280 3.06 -7.65 -9.43
CA LEU A 280 3.84 -6.85 -10.38
C LEU A 280 5.08 -6.21 -9.73
N ARG A 281 4.91 -5.71 -8.52
CA ARG A 281 6.03 -5.15 -7.75
C ARG A 281 7.04 -6.21 -7.30
N HIS A 282 6.58 -7.41 -6.93
CA HIS A 282 7.46 -8.53 -6.64
C HIS A 282 8.25 -8.95 -7.87
N SER A 283 7.58 -9.04 -9.03
CA SER A 283 8.22 -9.36 -10.30
C SER A 283 9.22 -8.29 -10.72
N PHE A 284 8.90 -6.99 -10.58
CA PHE A 284 9.83 -5.91 -10.82
C PHE A 284 11.11 -6.05 -9.98
N ALA A 285 10.97 -6.24 -8.67
CA ALA A 285 12.11 -6.38 -7.76
C ALA A 285 12.98 -7.58 -8.14
N THR A 286 12.37 -8.73 -8.39
CA THR A 286 13.08 -9.96 -8.77
C THR A 286 13.77 -9.83 -10.12
N HIS A 287 13.09 -9.25 -11.11
CA HIS A 287 13.66 -9.05 -12.45
C HIS A 287 14.85 -8.07 -12.45
N LEU A 288 14.82 -7.02 -11.62
CA LEU A 288 15.99 -6.16 -11.46
C LEU A 288 17.17 -6.92 -10.84
N LEU A 289 16.93 -7.71 -9.79
CA LEU A 289 17.99 -8.53 -9.20
C LEU A 289 18.55 -9.57 -10.20
N GLN A 290 17.68 -10.20 -11.01
CA GLN A 290 18.10 -11.11 -12.09
C GLN A 290 18.92 -10.40 -13.18
N ALA A 291 18.63 -9.12 -13.43
CA ALA A 291 19.39 -8.28 -14.35
C ALA A 291 20.71 -7.76 -13.75
N GLY A 292 21.06 -8.18 -12.52
CA GLY A 292 22.34 -7.85 -11.88
C GLY A 292 22.37 -6.56 -11.07
N TYR A 293 21.20 -5.89 -10.88
CA TYR A 293 21.16 -4.72 -9.98
C TYR A 293 21.34 -5.16 -8.53
N ASP A 294 22.07 -4.37 -7.76
CA ASP A 294 22.31 -4.65 -6.35
C ASP A 294 21.06 -4.47 -5.48
N ILE A 295 21.03 -5.15 -4.34
CA ILE A 295 19.87 -5.20 -3.47
C ILE A 295 19.55 -3.85 -2.81
N ARG A 296 20.55 -2.97 -2.62
CA ARG A 296 20.37 -1.64 -2.04
C ARG A 296 19.65 -0.73 -3.03
N THR A 297 20.06 -0.74 -4.29
CA THR A 297 19.36 -0.04 -5.37
C THR A 297 17.89 -0.50 -5.45
N VAL A 298 17.63 -1.80 -5.40
CA VAL A 298 16.25 -2.31 -5.40
C VAL A 298 15.49 -1.90 -4.15
N GLN A 299 16.12 -1.90 -2.97
CA GLN A 299 15.54 -1.45 -1.71
C GLN A 299 15.10 0.02 -1.79
N GLU A 300 15.95 0.90 -2.32
CA GLU A 300 15.69 2.34 -2.47
C GLU A 300 14.53 2.59 -3.43
N LEU A 301 14.55 1.98 -4.62
CA LEU A 301 13.46 2.08 -5.60
C LEU A 301 12.12 1.64 -5.02
N LEU A 302 12.12 0.57 -4.25
CA LEU A 302 10.93 0.08 -3.58
C LEU A 302 10.51 0.93 -2.36
N GLY A 303 11.41 1.71 -1.78
CA GLY A 303 11.17 2.45 -0.54
C GLY A 303 10.92 1.51 0.64
N HIS A 304 11.75 0.47 0.79
CA HIS A 304 11.74 -0.39 1.96
C HIS A 304 12.65 0.20 3.05
N SER A 305 12.07 0.47 4.21
CA SER A 305 12.83 0.99 5.36
C SER A 305 13.81 -0.04 5.94
N ASP A 306 13.52 -1.33 5.74
CA ASP A 306 14.32 -2.46 6.21
C ASP A 306 14.71 -3.34 5.02
N VAL A 307 16.01 -3.63 4.89
CA VAL A 307 16.56 -4.49 3.84
C VAL A 307 15.99 -5.92 3.92
N SER A 308 15.62 -6.40 5.10
CA SER A 308 15.02 -7.71 5.30
C SER A 308 13.75 -7.89 4.44
N THR A 309 12.99 -6.81 4.22
CA THR A 309 11.83 -6.80 3.33
C THR A 309 12.23 -7.00 1.86
N THR A 310 13.44 -6.60 1.46
CA THR A 310 13.96 -6.79 0.09
C THR A 310 14.65 -8.16 -0.05
N MET A 311 15.24 -8.65 1.03
CA MET A 311 15.90 -9.97 1.05
C MET A 311 14.97 -11.13 0.69
N ILE A 312 13.66 -10.99 0.85
CA ILE A 312 12.68 -12.00 0.42
C ILE A 312 12.75 -12.31 -1.08
N TYR A 313 13.23 -11.38 -1.90
CA TYR A 313 13.36 -11.58 -3.35
C TYR A 313 14.61 -12.37 -3.73
N THR A 314 15.62 -12.45 -2.85
CA THR A 314 16.86 -13.20 -3.13
C THR A 314 16.63 -14.72 -3.15
N HIS A 315 15.55 -15.21 -2.54
CA HIS A 315 15.20 -16.63 -2.61
C HIS A 315 14.90 -17.09 -4.04
N VAL A 316 14.32 -16.21 -4.87
CA VAL A 316 13.98 -16.54 -6.27
C VAL A 316 15.26 -16.64 -7.12
N LEU A 317 16.31 -15.91 -6.78
CA LEU A 317 17.62 -16.03 -7.43
C LEU A 317 18.29 -17.37 -7.13
N LYS A 318 18.04 -17.94 -5.95
CA LYS A 318 18.61 -19.24 -5.52
C LYS A 318 17.88 -20.44 -6.13
N LEU A 319 16.64 -20.27 -6.60
CA LEU A 319 15.85 -21.35 -7.21
C LEU A 319 16.21 -21.63 -8.66
N GLY A 320 16.87 -20.69 -9.34
CA GLY A 320 17.46 -20.92 -10.66
C GLY A 320 18.91 -21.31 -10.50
N GLY A 321 19.23 -22.59 -10.52
CA GLY A 321 20.61 -23.12 -10.41
C GLY A 321 21.60 -22.59 -11.47
N GLY A 322 21.19 -21.62 -12.31
CA GLY A 322 22.02 -20.96 -13.30
C GLY A 322 22.69 -19.65 -12.87
N ALA A 323 22.33 -19.08 -11.71
CA ALA A 323 22.90 -17.80 -11.27
C ALA A 323 24.20 -17.93 -10.47
N VAL A 324 24.51 -19.11 -9.95
CA VAL A 324 25.78 -19.40 -9.25
C VAL A 324 26.48 -20.51 -10.02
N ARG A 325 27.53 -20.16 -10.72
CA ARG A 325 28.44 -21.19 -11.27
C ARG A 325 29.14 -21.87 -10.10
N SER A 326 29.08 -23.19 -10.09
CA SER A 326 29.85 -23.97 -9.13
C SER A 326 31.33 -23.59 -9.24
N PRO A 327 32.06 -23.39 -8.14
CA PRO A 327 33.51 -23.23 -8.18
C PRO A 327 34.18 -24.38 -8.93
N LEU A 328 33.62 -25.57 -8.89
CA LEU A 328 34.10 -26.73 -9.63
C LEU A 328 33.93 -26.57 -11.16
N ASP A 329 32.81 -26.00 -11.60
CA ASP A 329 32.57 -25.73 -13.04
C ASP A 329 33.48 -24.60 -13.55
N ALA A 330 33.82 -23.64 -12.70
CA ALA A 330 34.80 -22.59 -13.00
C ALA A 330 36.23 -23.16 -13.17
N LEU A 331 36.61 -24.14 -12.34
CA LEU A 331 37.91 -24.83 -12.48
C LEU A 331 37.99 -25.63 -13.78
N ASN A 332 36.90 -26.33 -14.14
CA ASN A 332 36.85 -27.10 -15.36
C ASN A 332 36.86 -26.23 -16.64
N ALA A 333 36.26 -25.03 -16.59
CA ALA A 333 36.31 -24.04 -17.66
C ALA A 333 37.73 -23.47 -17.86
N ALA A 334 38.48 -23.24 -16.78
CA ALA A 334 39.85 -22.78 -16.81
C ALA A 334 40.81 -23.84 -17.36
N ALA A 335 40.53 -25.13 -17.13
CA ALA A 335 41.32 -26.24 -17.66
C ALA A 335 41.07 -26.56 -19.15
N ALA A 336 39.99 -26.03 -19.73
CA ALA A 336 39.60 -26.25 -21.12
C ALA A 336 40.09 -25.19 -22.10
N THR A 337 40.88 -24.18 -21.66
CA THR A 337 41.50 -23.19 -22.56
C THR A 337 42.90 -23.71 -22.95
N PRO A 338 43.11 -24.15 -24.19
CA PRO A 338 44.45 -24.53 -24.64
C PRO A 338 45.27 -23.25 -24.73
N THR A 339 46.41 -23.25 -24.06
CA THR A 339 47.52 -22.30 -24.31
C THR A 339 47.93 -22.39 -25.78
N ALA A 340 47.66 -21.30 -26.55
CA ALA A 340 48.20 -21.09 -27.89
C ALA A 340 49.56 -20.43 -27.77
#